data_084bc8193f96092945cc6a3ac74bc783
#
_entry.id   084bc8193f96092945cc6a3ac74bc783
#
_cell.length_a   1.000
_cell.length_b   1.000
_cell.length_c   1.000
_cell.angle_alpha   90.00
_cell.angle_beta   90.00
_cell.angle_gamma   90.00
#
_symmetry.space_group_name_H-M   'P 1'
#
loop_
_entity.id
_entity.type
_entity.pdbx_description
1 polymer ?
#
loop_
_entity_poly.entity_id
_entity_poly.type
_entity_poly.pdbx_seq_one_letter_code
_entity_poly.pdbx_strand_id
1 'polypeptide(L)'
;MAGMLQMRRSRGAVSGLLLVLLGLWGALIPFVGPYFNFSYTPDTTWTYTTARLWLEILPGAAVFLGGVLLIISASRYVALFGAMLAAAAGAWFVLGTSLSPLWNNHVPLGGSPASATVYMRIMEQLGFFSALGVVIVFVAAMAIGRIASVPSGIRAAEPTGIRTAEPVDEPVSEPAVPAETVPVRRVSEVTNVMGEDTQTIV
;
A
#
# COMPACT_ATOMS: atom_id res chain seq x y z
N MET A 1 13.39 11.29 -10.06
CA MET A 1 13.01 10.71 -8.76
C MET A 1 11.52 10.35 -8.60
N ALA A 2 10.65 10.74 -9.53
CA ALA A 2 9.19 10.46 -9.44
C ALA A 2 8.79 8.98 -9.62
N GLY A 3 9.57 8.16 -10.30
CA GLY A 3 9.21 6.77 -10.62
C GLY A 3 9.32 5.76 -9.46
N MET A 4 10.04 6.08 -8.37
CA MET A 4 10.22 5.16 -7.24
C MET A 4 9.05 5.13 -6.26
N LEU A 5 8.11 6.07 -6.38
CA LEU A 5 6.98 6.22 -5.46
C LEU A 5 5.67 5.64 -6.01
N GLN A 6 5.67 5.22 -7.28
CA GLN A 6 4.48 4.64 -7.91
C GLN A 6 4.41 3.13 -7.68
N MET A 7 3.26 2.67 -7.22
CA MET A 7 2.96 1.24 -7.07
C MET A 7 2.05 0.74 -8.19
N ARG A 8 2.23 -0.53 -8.57
CA ARG A 8 1.24 -1.21 -9.42
C ARG A 8 -0.06 -1.34 -8.61
N ARG A 9 -1.14 -0.75 -9.08
CA ARG A 9 -2.48 -0.77 -8.44
C ARG A 9 -2.96 -2.16 -8.04
N SER A 10 -2.56 -3.20 -8.76
CA SER A 10 -2.97 -4.58 -8.48
C SER A 10 -2.47 -5.14 -7.14
N ARG A 11 -1.37 -4.61 -6.58
CA ARG A 11 -0.78 -5.17 -5.34
C ARG A 11 -1.57 -4.85 -4.07
N GLY A 12 -2.27 -3.71 -4.04
CA GLY A 12 -3.10 -3.30 -2.91
C GLY A 12 -4.59 -3.63 -3.06
N ALA A 13 -5.04 -3.89 -4.30
CA ALA A 13 -6.46 -3.98 -4.62
C ALA A 13 -7.19 -5.10 -3.86
N VAL A 14 -6.61 -6.32 -3.82
CA VAL A 14 -7.24 -7.46 -3.14
C VAL A 14 -7.33 -7.22 -1.64
N SER A 15 -6.22 -6.81 -1.00
CA SER A 15 -6.22 -6.51 0.44
C SER A 15 -7.12 -5.31 0.74
N GLY A 16 -7.12 -4.29 -0.11
CA GLY A 16 -8.00 -3.14 0.02
C GLY A 16 -9.48 -3.52 -0.09
N LEU A 17 -9.84 -4.36 -1.05
CA LEU A 17 -11.23 -4.86 -1.19
C LEU A 17 -11.67 -5.66 0.04
N LEU A 18 -10.81 -6.55 0.54
CA LEU A 18 -11.10 -7.30 1.76
C LEU A 18 -11.31 -6.36 2.95
N LEU A 19 -10.46 -5.34 3.11
CA LEU A 19 -10.62 -4.37 4.19
C LEU A 19 -11.89 -3.53 4.03
N VAL A 20 -12.28 -3.15 2.82
CA VAL A 20 -13.54 -2.45 2.56
C VAL A 20 -14.72 -3.31 3.01
N LEU A 21 -14.75 -4.61 2.66
CA LEU A 21 -15.81 -5.53 3.04
C LEU A 21 -15.85 -5.77 4.56
N LEU A 22 -14.69 -5.97 5.18
CA LEU A 22 -14.59 -6.17 6.64
C LEU A 22 -14.97 -4.90 7.42
N GLY A 23 -14.56 -3.73 6.92
CA GLY A 23 -14.94 -2.45 7.53
C GLY A 23 -16.44 -2.18 7.43
N LEU A 24 -17.03 -2.48 6.27
CA LEU A 24 -18.47 -2.37 6.06
C LEU A 24 -19.24 -3.34 6.97
N TRP A 25 -18.76 -4.59 7.08
CA TRP A 25 -19.31 -5.56 8.03
C TRP A 25 -19.26 -5.04 9.46
N GLY A 26 -18.08 -4.62 9.96
CA GLY A 26 -17.91 -4.12 11.32
C GLY A 26 -18.76 -2.89 11.64
N ALA A 27 -18.99 -2.00 10.66
CA ALA A 27 -19.83 -0.82 10.85
C ALA A 27 -21.34 -1.12 10.79
N LEU A 28 -21.78 -2.08 9.99
CA LEU A 28 -23.20 -2.36 9.73
C LEU A 28 -23.78 -3.49 10.56
N ILE A 29 -22.96 -4.43 11.01
CA ILE A 29 -23.45 -5.62 11.72
C ILE A 29 -24.29 -5.27 12.97
N PRO A 30 -23.97 -4.24 13.78
CA PRO A 30 -24.79 -3.88 14.93
C PRO A 30 -26.21 -3.41 14.57
N PHE A 31 -26.44 -2.99 13.33
CA PHE A 31 -27.72 -2.54 12.85
C PHE A 31 -28.53 -3.65 12.16
N VAL A 32 -27.83 -4.49 11.42
CA VAL A 32 -28.45 -5.54 10.58
C VAL A 32 -28.49 -6.89 11.30
N GLY A 33 -27.56 -7.14 12.22
CA GLY A 33 -27.47 -8.41 12.95
C GLY A 33 -28.74 -8.87 13.65
N PRO A 34 -29.50 -7.97 14.32
CA PRO A 34 -30.76 -8.35 14.97
C PRO A 34 -31.79 -9.00 14.04
N TYR A 35 -31.76 -8.73 12.72
CA TYR A 35 -32.64 -9.42 11.76
C TYR A 35 -32.36 -10.91 11.61
N PHE A 36 -31.15 -11.35 12.00
CA PHE A 36 -30.67 -12.72 11.86
C PHE A 36 -30.42 -13.40 13.23
N ASN A 37 -30.93 -12.79 14.33
CA ASN A 37 -30.62 -13.22 15.69
C ASN A 37 -29.10 -13.27 15.97
N PHE A 38 -28.35 -12.35 15.39
CA PHE A 38 -26.93 -12.20 15.57
C PHE A 38 -26.64 -10.77 16.04
N SER A 39 -26.64 -10.57 17.36
CA SER A 39 -26.67 -9.22 17.93
C SER A 39 -26.03 -9.13 19.31
N TYR A 40 -25.74 -7.88 19.66
CA TYR A 40 -25.36 -7.46 21.01
C TYR A 40 -26.46 -6.61 21.63
N THR A 41 -26.54 -6.60 22.95
CA THR A 41 -27.51 -5.76 23.68
C THR A 41 -27.24 -4.26 23.46
N PRO A 42 -28.28 -3.42 23.21
CA PRO A 42 -29.69 -3.77 23.08
C PRO A 42 -29.98 -4.50 21.76
N ASP A 43 -30.73 -5.60 21.82
CA ASP A 43 -31.13 -6.43 20.67
C ASP A 43 -32.27 -5.77 19.88
N THR A 44 -31.99 -4.60 19.32
CA THR A 44 -32.96 -3.82 18.56
C THR A 44 -32.29 -3.30 17.29
N THR A 45 -33.00 -3.44 16.18
CA THR A 45 -32.55 -2.95 14.88
C THR A 45 -32.44 -1.42 14.88
N TRP A 46 -31.45 -0.92 14.17
CA TRP A 46 -31.24 0.51 13.95
C TRP A 46 -31.11 1.37 15.21
N THR A 47 -30.74 0.75 16.35
CA THR A 47 -30.51 1.48 17.61
C THR A 47 -29.11 2.04 17.66
N TYR A 48 -29.03 3.37 17.77
CA TYR A 48 -27.78 4.09 17.97
C TYR A 48 -27.46 4.21 19.45
N THR A 49 -26.25 3.84 19.83
CA THR A 49 -25.68 4.08 21.16
C THR A 49 -24.27 4.63 21.05
N THR A 50 -23.83 5.40 22.04
CA THR A 50 -22.46 5.91 22.10
C THR A 50 -21.43 4.77 22.12
N ALA A 51 -21.75 3.66 22.76
CA ALA A 51 -20.91 2.47 22.76
C ALA A 51 -20.71 1.91 21.35
N ARG A 52 -21.79 1.76 20.57
CA ARG A 52 -21.72 1.31 19.16
C ARG A 52 -20.93 2.26 18.29
N LEU A 53 -21.05 3.57 18.52
CA LEU A 53 -20.25 4.55 17.78
C LEU A 53 -18.76 4.31 17.98
N TRP A 54 -18.30 4.21 19.21
CA TRP A 54 -16.87 4.13 19.54
C TRP A 54 -16.25 2.79 19.27
N LEU A 55 -17.01 1.70 19.47
CA LEU A 55 -16.47 0.33 19.40
C LEU A 55 -16.69 -0.35 18.05
N GLU A 56 -17.66 0.07 17.26
CA GLU A 56 -18.10 -0.62 16.04
C GLU A 56 -18.08 0.30 14.83
N ILE A 57 -18.85 1.41 14.87
CA ILE A 57 -19.02 2.29 13.70
C ILE A 57 -17.73 3.00 13.34
N LEU A 58 -17.09 3.63 14.31
CA LEU A 58 -15.88 4.43 14.07
C LEU A 58 -14.69 3.56 13.62
N PRO A 59 -14.35 2.44 14.28
CA PRO A 59 -13.29 1.58 13.77
C PRO A 59 -13.67 0.91 12.45
N GLY A 60 -14.93 0.51 12.24
CA GLY A 60 -15.40 -0.04 10.97
C GLY A 60 -15.24 0.96 9.82
N ALA A 61 -15.63 2.22 10.03
CA ALA A 61 -15.42 3.31 9.07
C ALA A 61 -13.93 3.56 8.79
N ALA A 62 -13.08 3.50 9.81
CA ALA A 62 -11.62 3.65 9.65
C ALA A 62 -11.01 2.52 8.82
N VAL A 63 -11.44 1.25 9.04
CA VAL A 63 -11.04 0.11 8.21
C VAL A 63 -11.49 0.27 6.77
N PHE A 64 -12.77 0.67 6.58
CA PHE A 64 -13.33 0.94 5.26
C PHE A 64 -12.52 1.99 4.50
N LEU A 65 -12.27 3.14 5.12
CA LEU A 65 -11.45 4.21 4.53
C LEU A 65 -10.03 3.75 4.24
N GLY A 66 -9.40 3.01 5.15
CA GLY A 66 -8.09 2.42 4.93
C GLY A 66 -8.05 1.50 3.73
N GLY A 67 -9.08 0.66 3.54
CA GLY A 67 -9.25 -0.21 2.39
C GLY A 67 -9.45 0.57 1.08
N VAL A 68 -10.27 1.62 1.09
CA VAL A 68 -10.46 2.53 -0.06
C VAL A 68 -9.16 3.21 -0.45
N LEU A 69 -8.41 3.75 0.54
CA LEU A 69 -7.11 4.36 0.28
C LEU A 69 -6.14 3.38 -0.37
N LEU A 70 -6.13 2.10 0.04
CA LEU A 70 -5.33 1.05 -0.59
C LEU A 70 -5.70 0.79 -2.05
N ILE A 71 -7.00 0.86 -2.39
CA ILE A 71 -7.48 0.60 -3.75
C ILE A 71 -7.15 1.77 -4.68
N ILE A 72 -7.44 3.01 -4.25
CA ILE A 72 -7.37 4.18 -5.12
C ILE A 72 -5.97 4.79 -5.19
N SER A 73 -5.12 4.53 -4.18
CA SER A 73 -3.83 5.19 -4.08
C SER A 73 -2.82 4.64 -5.10
N ALA A 74 -2.22 5.55 -5.86
CA ALA A 74 -1.02 5.30 -6.64
C ALA A 74 0.27 5.61 -5.86
N SER A 75 0.15 6.29 -4.71
CA SER A 75 1.25 6.67 -3.84
C SER A 75 1.50 5.63 -2.75
N ARG A 76 2.75 5.20 -2.62
CA ARG A 76 3.17 4.26 -1.59
C ARG A 76 2.87 4.75 -0.17
N TYR A 77 3.06 6.04 0.10
CA TYR A 77 2.82 6.63 1.41
C TYR A 77 1.33 6.61 1.79
N VAL A 78 0.44 6.97 0.86
CA VAL A 78 -1.01 6.96 1.10
C VAL A 78 -1.51 5.53 1.29
N ALA A 79 -0.99 4.57 0.52
CA ALA A 79 -1.32 3.16 0.68
C ALA A 79 -0.86 2.61 2.04
N LEU A 80 0.36 2.95 2.48
CA LEU A 80 0.87 2.59 3.81
C LEU A 80 0.03 3.21 4.92
N PHE A 81 -0.31 4.49 4.80
CA PHE A 81 -1.18 5.17 5.76
C PHE A 81 -2.55 4.48 5.86
N GLY A 82 -3.17 4.14 4.72
CA GLY A 82 -4.44 3.40 4.69
C GLY A 82 -4.34 2.03 5.38
N ALA A 83 -3.26 1.29 5.13
CA ALA A 83 -3.04 0.00 5.76
C ALA A 83 -2.78 0.13 7.28
N MET A 84 -2.02 1.13 7.71
CA MET A 84 -1.78 1.43 9.13
C MET A 84 -3.08 1.84 9.85
N LEU A 85 -3.89 2.68 9.21
CA LEU A 85 -5.20 3.08 9.73
C LEU A 85 -6.11 1.85 9.94
N ALA A 86 -6.18 0.97 8.94
CA ALA A 86 -6.94 -0.26 9.04
C ALA A 86 -6.41 -1.20 10.14
N ALA A 87 -5.08 -1.33 10.28
CA ALA A 87 -4.46 -2.13 11.33
C ALA A 87 -4.79 -1.60 12.73
N ALA A 88 -4.67 -0.29 12.94
CA ALA A 88 -5.01 0.36 14.20
C ALA A 88 -6.50 0.18 14.54
N ALA A 89 -7.38 0.34 13.57
CA ALA A 89 -8.82 0.13 13.75
C ALA A 89 -9.16 -1.36 14.02
N GLY A 90 -8.48 -2.30 13.37
CA GLY A 90 -8.59 -3.73 13.65
C GLY A 90 -8.13 -4.08 15.06
N ALA A 91 -7.02 -3.51 15.52
CA ALA A 91 -6.57 -3.64 16.90
C ALA A 91 -7.59 -3.05 17.90
N TRP A 92 -8.24 -1.95 17.54
CA TRP A 92 -9.31 -1.36 18.35
C TRP A 92 -10.51 -2.29 18.52
N PHE A 93 -10.93 -3.02 17.48
CA PHE A 93 -11.98 -4.03 17.61
C PHE A 93 -11.65 -5.09 18.68
N VAL A 94 -10.37 -5.48 18.78
CA VAL A 94 -9.93 -6.47 19.79
C VAL A 94 -9.83 -5.87 21.19
N LEU A 95 -9.27 -4.67 21.31
CA LEU A 95 -8.90 -4.07 22.59
C LEU A 95 -9.96 -3.11 23.14
N GLY A 96 -10.82 -2.55 22.30
CA GLY A 96 -11.72 -1.45 22.63
C GLY A 96 -12.66 -1.79 23.79
N THR A 97 -13.26 -2.98 23.79
CA THR A 97 -14.12 -3.44 24.88
C THR A 97 -13.37 -3.57 26.20
N SER A 98 -12.14 -4.07 26.18
CA SER A 98 -11.27 -4.23 27.34
C SER A 98 -10.72 -2.91 27.88
N LEU A 99 -10.53 -1.93 27.00
CA LEU A 99 -10.02 -0.60 27.37
C LEU A 99 -11.13 0.36 27.78
N SER A 100 -12.35 0.11 27.36
CA SER A 100 -13.50 1.02 27.62
C SER A 100 -13.75 1.38 29.09
N PRO A 101 -13.47 0.51 30.10
CA PRO A 101 -13.60 0.89 31.50
C PRO A 101 -12.71 2.07 31.92
N LEU A 102 -11.63 2.36 31.19
CA LEU A 102 -10.74 3.48 31.51
C LEU A 102 -11.42 4.84 31.39
N TRP A 103 -12.45 4.96 30.54
CA TRP A 103 -13.17 6.23 30.31
C TRP A 103 -14.67 6.15 30.62
N ASN A 104 -15.21 4.96 30.92
CA ASN A 104 -16.64 4.74 31.18
C ASN A 104 -16.91 4.28 32.62
N ASN A 105 -16.44 5.03 33.60
CA ASN A 105 -16.69 4.79 35.03
C ASN A 105 -16.46 3.32 35.47
N HIS A 106 -15.42 2.70 34.96
CA HIS A 106 -15.05 1.32 35.22
C HIS A 106 -16.07 0.26 34.73
N VAL A 107 -17.00 0.64 33.85
CA VAL A 107 -17.98 -0.28 33.24
C VAL A 107 -17.56 -0.57 31.80
N PRO A 108 -17.44 -1.85 31.40
CA PRO A 108 -17.17 -2.21 30.01
C PRO A 108 -18.28 -1.73 29.08
N LEU A 109 -17.89 -1.08 27.97
CA LEU A 109 -18.80 -0.76 26.87
C LEU A 109 -18.90 -1.96 25.92
N GLY A 110 -19.98 -2.00 25.14
CA GLY A 110 -20.17 -3.00 24.08
C GLY A 110 -21.28 -3.99 24.35
N GLY A 111 -21.84 -3.97 25.57
CA GLY A 111 -22.95 -4.88 25.91
C GLY A 111 -22.53 -6.34 26.05
N SER A 112 -23.51 -7.23 25.97
CA SER A 112 -23.31 -8.69 25.98
C SER A 112 -23.96 -9.32 24.75
N PRO A 113 -23.44 -10.50 24.30
CA PRO A 113 -24.10 -11.28 23.25
C PRO A 113 -25.56 -11.55 23.58
N ALA A 114 -26.48 -11.31 22.66
CA ALA A 114 -27.91 -11.40 22.90
C ALA A 114 -28.45 -12.84 22.86
N SER A 115 -27.74 -13.75 22.20
CA SER A 115 -28.18 -15.14 22.01
C SER A 115 -28.26 -15.96 23.30
N ALA A 116 -29.24 -16.87 23.37
CA ALA A 116 -29.46 -17.74 24.49
C ALA A 116 -28.43 -18.89 24.58
N THR A 117 -27.94 -19.39 23.43
CA THR A 117 -27.02 -20.54 23.38
C THR A 117 -25.56 -20.12 23.48
N VAL A 118 -24.76 -20.87 24.21
CA VAL A 118 -23.34 -20.61 24.41
C VAL A 118 -22.57 -20.54 23.07
N TYR A 119 -22.89 -21.46 22.15
CA TYR A 119 -22.27 -21.48 20.82
C TYR A 119 -22.49 -20.16 20.05
N MET A 120 -23.74 -19.70 19.99
CA MET A 120 -24.07 -18.44 19.30
C MET A 120 -23.42 -17.23 19.96
N ARG A 121 -23.36 -17.18 21.29
CA ARG A 121 -22.64 -16.09 22.00
C ARG A 121 -21.17 -16.03 21.61
N ILE A 122 -20.52 -17.18 21.50
CA ILE A 122 -19.12 -17.21 21.04
C ILE A 122 -19.02 -16.71 19.60
N MET A 123 -19.91 -17.13 18.71
CA MET A 123 -19.93 -16.68 17.32
C MET A 123 -20.19 -15.17 17.22
N GLU A 124 -21.12 -14.64 18.01
CA GLU A 124 -21.38 -13.20 18.08
C GLU A 124 -20.13 -12.44 18.55
N GLN A 125 -19.49 -12.88 19.62
CA GLN A 125 -18.28 -12.23 20.14
C GLN A 125 -17.12 -12.27 19.14
N LEU A 126 -16.94 -13.38 18.43
CA LEU A 126 -15.92 -13.52 17.41
C LEU A 126 -16.25 -12.64 16.20
N GLY A 127 -17.49 -12.68 15.71
CA GLY A 127 -17.91 -11.97 14.49
C GLY A 127 -17.98 -10.45 14.65
N PHE A 128 -18.31 -9.96 15.84
CA PHE A 128 -18.35 -8.51 16.11
C PHE A 128 -16.97 -7.92 16.43
N PHE A 129 -16.16 -8.63 17.22
CA PHE A 129 -14.95 -8.03 17.81
C PHE A 129 -13.67 -8.83 17.54
N SER A 130 -13.51 -9.98 18.21
CA SER A 130 -12.21 -10.62 18.28
C SER A 130 -11.70 -11.15 16.94
N ALA A 131 -12.45 -12.02 16.27
CA ALA A 131 -12.03 -12.57 14.99
C ALA A 131 -12.02 -11.52 13.89
N LEU A 132 -13.04 -10.63 13.88
CA LEU A 132 -13.09 -9.52 12.93
C LEU A 132 -11.83 -8.66 13.04
N GLY A 133 -11.47 -8.23 14.25
CA GLY A 133 -10.29 -7.39 14.47
C GLY A 133 -8.98 -8.10 14.09
N VAL A 134 -8.82 -9.38 14.46
CA VAL A 134 -7.63 -10.17 14.09
C VAL A 134 -7.49 -10.33 12.58
N VAL A 135 -8.57 -10.63 11.88
CA VAL A 135 -8.55 -10.78 10.41
C VAL A 135 -8.20 -9.44 9.74
N ILE A 136 -8.77 -8.32 10.22
CA ILE A 136 -8.44 -6.98 9.71
C ILE A 136 -6.95 -6.69 9.89
N VAL A 137 -6.39 -6.91 11.09
CA VAL A 137 -4.96 -6.69 11.37
C VAL A 137 -4.09 -7.56 10.46
N PHE A 138 -4.47 -8.84 10.27
CA PHE A 138 -3.73 -9.76 9.41
C PHE A 138 -3.72 -9.30 7.94
N VAL A 139 -4.88 -8.92 7.40
CA VAL A 139 -4.99 -8.42 6.01
C VAL A 139 -4.23 -7.10 5.83
N ALA A 140 -4.32 -6.20 6.81
CA ALA A 140 -3.59 -4.93 6.80
C ALA A 140 -2.07 -5.15 6.88
N ALA A 141 -1.60 -6.06 7.75
CA ALA A 141 -0.19 -6.42 7.86
C ALA A 141 0.36 -7.03 6.56
N MET A 142 -0.41 -7.92 5.91
CA MET A 142 -0.06 -8.44 4.59
C MET A 142 0.04 -7.34 3.54
N ALA A 143 -0.87 -6.37 3.57
CA ALA A 143 -0.82 -5.22 2.66
C ALA A 143 0.46 -4.40 2.89
N ILE A 144 0.79 -4.09 4.15
CA ILE A 144 2.03 -3.39 4.53
C ILE A 144 3.25 -4.16 4.04
N GLY A 145 3.32 -5.46 4.28
CA GLY A 145 4.43 -6.32 3.84
C GLY A 145 4.62 -6.29 2.32
N ARG A 146 3.54 -6.38 1.55
CA ARG A 146 3.59 -6.30 0.06
C ARG A 146 4.03 -4.94 -0.45
N ILE A 147 3.68 -3.87 0.26
CA ILE A 147 4.08 -2.50 -0.09
C ILE A 147 5.53 -2.27 0.31
N ALA A 148 5.96 -2.78 1.46
CA ALA A 148 7.31 -2.62 1.98
C ALA A 148 8.36 -3.40 1.17
N SER A 149 8.02 -4.58 0.67
CA SER A 149 8.91 -5.50 -0.05
C SER A 149 9.23 -5.11 -1.50
N VAL A 150 8.90 -3.89 -1.95
CA VAL A 150 9.39 -3.38 -3.25
C VAL A 150 10.90 -3.20 -3.12
N PRO A 151 11.74 -3.94 -3.86
CA PRO A 151 13.18 -3.76 -3.81
C PRO A 151 13.47 -2.30 -4.14
N SER A 152 13.98 -1.54 -3.20
CA SER A 152 14.73 -0.33 -3.50
C SER A 152 15.86 -0.85 -4.37
N GLY A 153 15.88 -0.45 -5.65
CA GLY A 153 16.91 -0.89 -6.59
C GLY A 153 18.30 -0.52 -6.10
N ILE A 154 18.78 -1.26 -5.13
CA ILE A 154 20.21 -1.47 -4.98
C ILE A 154 20.53 -2.33 -6.19
N ARG A 155 20.83 -1.67 -7.32
CA ARG A 155 21.74 -2.25 -8.27
C ARG A 155 22.93 -2.67 -7.40
N ALA A 156 23.02 -3.96 -7.07
CA ALA A 156 24.29 -4.52 -6.72
C ALA A 156 25.22 -3.98 -7.81
N ALA A 157 26.17 -3.13 -7.41
CA ALA A 157 27.25 -2.74 -8.29
C ALA A 157 27.76 -4.10 -8.80
N GLU A 158 27.53 -4.35 -10.05
CA GLU A 158 28.11 -5.47 -10.74
C GLU A 158 29.59 -5.40 -10.36
N PRO A 159 30.17 -6.44 -9.73
CA PRO A 159 31.57 -6.38 -9.39
C PRO A 159 32.25 -6.08 -10.72
N THR A 160 32.85 -4.91 -10.81
CA THR A 160 33.64 -4.48 -11.96
C THR A 160 34.56 -5.65 -12.22
N GLY A 161 34.24 -6.41 -13.25
CA GLY A 161 35.03 -7.57 -13.65
C GLY A 161 36.46 -7.06 -13.70
N ILE A 162 37.32 -7.70 -12.90
CA ILE A 162 38.74 -7.57 -13.02
C ILE A 162 39.02 -7.81 -14.50
N ARG A 163 39.23 -6.71 -15.22
CA ARG A 163 39.77 -6.79 -16.57
C ARG A 163 41.11 -7.47 -16.39
N THR A 164 41.13 -8.77 -16.53
CA THR A 164 42.35 -9.52 -16.69
C THR A 164 43.11 -8.79 -17.79
N ALA A 165 44.15 -8.11 -17.42
CA ALA A 165 45.09 -7.48 -18.36
C ALA A 165 45.49 -8.61 -19.31
N GLU A 166 45.07 -8.52 -20.53
CA GLU A 166 45.57 -9.33 -21.65
C GLU A 166 47.09 -9.07 -21.70
N PRO A 167 47.93 -10.09 -21.78
CA PRO A 167 49.37 -9.89 -21.86
C PRO A 167 49.63 -9.02 -23.11
N VAL A 168 50.21 -7.88 -22.89
CA VAL A 168 50.78 -7.04 -23.94
C VAL A 168 51.93 -7.85 -24.53
N ASP A 169 51.69 -8.50 -25.67
CA ASP A 169 52.76 -9.01 -26.51
C ASP A 169 53.62 -7.77 -26.93
N GLU A 170 54.85 -7.75 -26.46
CA GLU A 170 55.86 -6.79 -26.94
C GLU A 170 55.97 -6.90 -28.45
N PRO A 171 55.78 -5.80 -29.18
CA PRO A 171 56.10 -5.79 -30.61
C PRO A 171 57.60 -5.82 -30.78
N VAL A 172 58.06 -6.93 -31.38
CA VAL A 172 59.40 -7.06 -31.94
C VAL A 172 59.71 -5.86 -32.82
N SER A 173 60.78 -5.16 -32.48
CA SER A 173 61.38 -4.07 -33.23
C SER A 173 61.77 -4.54 -34.66
N GLU A 174 61.11 -4.04 -35.64
CA GLU A 174 61.53 -4.17 -37.05
C GLU A 174 62.06 -2.81 -37.57
N PRO A 175 63.16 -2.85 -38.32
CA PRO A 175 63.99 -1.65 -38.57
C PRO A 175 63.35 -0.67 -39.57
N ALA A 176 63.66 0.58 -39.34
CA ALA A 176 63.24 1.73 -40.12
C ALA A 176 63.45 1.64 -41.65
N VAL A 177 62.40 1.96 -42.40
CA VAL A 177 62.44 2.29 -43.81
C VAL A 177 62.07 3.79 -44.01
N PRO A 178 62.75 4.50 -44.88
CA PRO A 178 62.71 5.96 -44.93
C PRO A 178 61.41 6.55 -45.53
N ALA A 179 61.11 7.73 -45.06
CA ALA A 179 59.96 8.56 -45.45
C ALA A 179 59.85 8.81 -46.95
N GLU A 180 58.68 8.54 -47.48
CA GLU A 180 58.24 9.13 -48.73
C GLU A 180 57.06 10.08 -48.49
N THR A 181 57.27 11.31 -48.83
CA THR A 181 56.36 12.46 -48.73
C THR A 181 55.26 12.35 -49.76
N VAL A 182 54.00 12.34 -49.34
CA VAL A 182 52.85 12.59 -50.22
C VAL A 182 52.01 13.72 -49.64
N PRO A 183 51.59 14.70 -50.49
CA PRO A 183 51.09 16.00 -50.04
C PRO A 183 49.65 15.96 -49.55
N VAL A 184 49.42 16.71 -48.50
CA VAL A 184 48.12 17.06 -47.91
C VAL A 184 47.27 17.79 -48.94
N ARG A 185 46.17 17.19 -49.36
CA ARG A 185 45.11 17.90 -50.09
C ARG A 185 44.07 18.39 -49.07
N ARG A 186 44.13 19.65 -48.80
CA ARG A 186 43.15 20.41 -48.08
C ARG A 186 41.90 20.56 -48.97
N VAL A 187 40.76 20.09 -48.50
CA VAL A 187 39.47 20.49 -49.07
C VAL A 187 38.73 21.28 -48.00
N SER A 188 38.81 22.55 -48.14
CA SER A 188 37.97 23.54 -47.49
C SER A 188 36.65 23.62 -48.26
N GLU A 189 35.61 23.92 -47.53
CA GLU A 189 34.48 24.75 -47.95
C GLU A 189 33.36 24.08 -48.75
N VAL A 190 32.21 23.94 -48.09
CA VAL A 190 30.97 24.40 -48.73
C VAL A 190 30.13 25.10 -47.65
N THR A 191 30.12 26.36 -47.89
CA THR A 191 29.32 27.46 -47.43
C THR A 191 27.84 27.25 -47.70
N ASN A 192 26.98 27.44 -46.67
CA ASN A 192 25.86 28.36 -46.67
C ASN A 192 24.96 28.45 -47.89
N VAL A 193 23.71 28.10 -47.80
CA VAL A 193 22.62 28.81 -48.49
C VAL A 193 21.45 29.02 -47.51
N MET A 194 21.31 30.27 -47.23
CA MET A 194 20.20 31.02 -46.72
C MET A 194 19.00 30.95 -47.67
N GLY A 195 17.81 30.97 -47.15
CA GLY A 195 16.55 31.15 -47.85
C GLY A 195 15.44 31.32 -46.86
N GLU A 196 15.27 32.38 -46.35
CA GLU A 196 14.24 33.41 -46.21
C GLU A 196 13.08 33.23 -47.19
N ASP A 197 11.85 33.30 -46.64
CA ASP A 197 10.65 34.00 -47.13
C ASP A 197 9.47 33.59 -46.23
N THR A 198 9.02 34.42 -45.32
CA THR A 198 8.07 35.54 -45.36
C THR A 198 6.79 35.27 -46.17
N GLN A 199 5.67 35.32 -45.51
CA GLN A 199 4.38 36.04 -45.67
C GLN A 199 3.24 35.25 -45.10
N THR A 200 2.54 35.70 -44.05
CA THR A 200 1.53 36.75 -43.93
C THR A 200 0.20 36.46 -44.65
N ILE A 201 -0.92 36.77 -43.93
CA ILE A 201 -2.33 37.03 -44.28
C ILE A 201 -3.24 35.78 -44.25
N VAL A 202 -4.26 35.72 -43.45
CA VAL A 202 -5.44 36.52 -43.04
C VAL A 202 -6.04 35.93 -41.80
#